data_ea3f46ff898d5399664297db2bdb76ea
#
_entry.id   ea3f46ff898d5399664297db2bdb76ea
#
_cell.length_a   1.000
_cell.length_b   1.000
_cell.length_c   1.000
_cell.angle_alpha   90.00
_cell.angle_beta   90.00
_cell.angle_gamma   90.00
#
_symmetry.space_group_name_H-M   'P 1'
#
loop_
_entity.id
_entity.type
_entity.pdbx_description
1 polymer ?
#
loop_
_entity_poly.entity_id
_entity_poly.type
_entity_poly.pdbx_seq_one_letter_code
_entity_poly.pdbx_strand_id
1 'polypeptide(L)'
;PQEQMTMEAYTTITGEIPEGGVSPVLYEIQRSRFLAYAVHAEDEEAVRTWLQGVKKEHYEARHVPYAMVLGARSDRQRSSDDGEPGGTAGSPILEAIKARNMTNTAVAVVRYFGGIKLGAGGLIRAYAHAAGLGLDAAAKIRMTPLRPLYVQIDYDLLAAAERYIREASVQTEETSYADVVTLTLLIPTGDIELHQRALTDLTAGRARYRLGAQRYVAVPLA
;
A
#
# COMPACT_ATOMS: atom_id res chain seq x y z
N PRO A 1 1.12 -17.59 -26.24
CA PRO A 1 0.05 -16.84 -25.60
C PRO A 1 0.57 -16.40 -24.24
N GLN A 2 0.93 -15.12 -24.12
CA GLN A 2 1.22 -14.52 -22.83
C GLN A 2 -0.13 -14.47 -22.10
N GLU A 3 -0.31 -15.27 -21.07
CA GLU A 3 -1.36 -15.06 -20.08
C GLU A 3 -1.22 -13.63 -19.59
N GLN A 4 -2.15 -12.77 -19.96
CA GLN A 4 -2.28 -11.47 -19.34
C GLN A 4 -2.64 -11.76 -17.88
N MET A 5 -1.62 -11.74 -17.00
CA MET A 5 -1.84 -11.85 -15.57
C MET A 5 -2.83 -10.76 -15.16
N THR A 6 -4.02 -11.18 -14.77
CA THR A 6 -5.06 -10.27 -14.28
C THR A 6 -4.53 -9.53 -13.07
N MET A 7 -4.45 -8.21 -13.15
CA MET A 7 -4.07 -7.38 -12.01
C MET A 7 -5.23 -7.36 -11.01
N GLU A 8 -4.95 -7.70 -9.78
CA GLU A 8 -5.93 -7.70 -8.69
C GLU A 8 -5.67 -6.54 -7.73
N ALA A 9 -6.74 -5.93 -7.20
CA ALA A 9 -6.61 -4.89 -6.21
C ALA A 9 -6.06 -5.44 -4.90
N TYR A 10 -5.18 -4.70 -4.25
CA TYR A 10 -4.62 -5.07 -2.95
C TYR A 10 -4.58 -3.90 -1.98
N THR A 11 -4.53 -4.21 -0.68
CA THR A 11 -4.39 -3.22 0.38
C THR A 11 -2.94 -3.16 0.84
N THR A 12 -2.43 -1.95 1.04
CA THR A 12 -1.13 -1.67 1.62
C THR A 12 -1.24 -0.46 2.55
N ILE A 13 -0.13 -0.06 3.14
CA ILE A 13 -0.05 1.18 3.94
C ILE A 13 0.53 2.31 3.11
N THR A 14 0.20 3.54 3.48
CA THR A 14 0.87 4.73 2.96
C THR A 14 2.21 4.91 3.65
N GLY A 15 3.13 5.50 2.93
CA GLY A 15 4.47 5.79 3.43
C GLY A 15 5.48 4.81 2.87
N GLU A 16 6.06 5.20 1.77
CA GLU A 16 7.32 4.63 1.29
C GLU A 16 8.38 4.80 2.38
N ILE A 17 9.47 4.05 2.27
CA ILE A 17 10.61 4.22 3.16
C ILE A 17 11.10 5.67 3.02
N PRO A 18 10.85 6.55 4.01
CA PRO A 18 11.17 7.96 3.85
C PRO A 18 12.67 8.22 4.07
N GLU A 19 13.21 9.23 3.42
CA GLU A 19 14.59 9.74 3.65
C GLU A 19 14.75 10.26 5.06
N GLY A 20 14.03 10.17 5.99
CA GLY A 20 14.16 10.61 7.39
C GLY A 20 13.69 9.59 8.41
N GLY A 21 13.34 8.38 7.94
CA GLY A 21 12.78 7.33 8.78
C GLY A 21 11.30 7.51 9.10
N VAL A 22 10.70 6.46 9.62
CA VAL A 22 9.31 6.42 10.09
C VAL A 22 9.32 6.52 11.61
N SER A 23 8.44 7.32 12.19
CA SER A 23 8.28 7.33 13.65
C SER A 23 7.68 6.01 14.12
N PRO A 24 8.32 5.31 15.08
CA PRO A 24 7.80 4.05 15.58
C PRO A 24 6.63 4.24 16.53
N VAL A 25 5.82 3.19 16.68
CA VAL A 25 4.82 3.09 17.74
C VAL A 25 5.42 2.33 18.92
N LEU A 26 5.38 2.94 20.10
CA LEU A 26 5.89 2.36 21.33
C LEU A 26 4.81 1.48 21.99
N TYR A 27 5.21 0.27 22.36
CA TYR A 27 4.47 -0.61 23.26
C TYR A 27 5.35 -1.04 24.43
N GLU A 28 4.86 -0.91 25.64
CA GLU A 28 5.59 -1.30 26.85
C GLU A 28 4.84 -2.39 27.61
N ILE A 29 5.55 -3.44 28.01
CA ILE A 29 5.05 -4.50 28.87
C ILE A 29 6.17 -5.04 29.76
N GLN A 30 5.91 -5.18 31.07
CA GLN A 30 6.87 -5.69 32.04
C GLN A 30 8.27 -5.01 31.90
N ARG A 31 8.27 -3.70 31.75
CA ARG A 31 9.45 -2.85 31.52
C ARG A 31 10.19 -3.09 30.20
N SER A 32 9.82 -4.08 29.41
CA SER A 32 10.32 -4.20 28.03
C SER A 32 9.65 -3.18 27.13
N ARG A 33 10.44 -2.60 26.21
CA ARG A 33 9.97 -1.60 25.23
C ARG A 33 10.07 -2.20 23.85
N PHE A 34 8.96 -2.11 23.11
CA PHE A 34 8.84 -2.57 21.73
C PHE A 34 8.52 -1.36 20.85
N LEU A 35 9.37 -1.08 19.87
CA LEU A 35 9.21 0.02 18.93
C LEU A 35 8.87 -0.57 17.56
N ALA A 36 7.63 -0.42 17.11
CA ALA A 36 7.16 -0.98 15.86
C ALA A 36 7.24 0.04 14.73
N TYR A 37 7.93 -0.31 13.67
CA TYR A 37 8.03 0.44 12.42
C TYR A 37 7.28 -0.31 11.33
N ALA A 38 6.41 0.38 10.59
CA ALA A 38 5.71 -0.19 9.45
C ALA A 38 5.95 0.69 8.21
N VAL A 39 6.34 0.08 7.10
CA VAL A 39 6.66 0.77 5.85
C VAL A 39 6.04 0.07 4.65
N HIS A 40 5.72 0.84 3.61
CA HIS A 40 5.44 0.31 2.28
C HIS A 40 6.77 -0.04 1.58
N ALA A 41 6.85 -1.22 1.03
CA ALA A 41 7.99 -1.65 0.22
C ALA A 41 7.57 -2.71 -0.81
N GLU A 42 8.11 -2.64 -2.01
CA GLU A 42 7.76 -3.54 -3.12
C GLU A 42 8.86 -4.58 -3.41
N ASP A 43 10.06 -4.38 -2.89
CA ASP A 43 11.18 -5.30 -3.07
C ASP A 43 11.97 -5.59 -1.79
N GLU A 44 12.64 -6.75 -1.78
CA GLU A 44 13.40 -7.22 -0.61
C GLU A 44 14.67 -6.39 -0.34
N GLU A 45 15.26 -5.81 -1.36
CA GLU A 45 16.51 -5.03 -1.21
C GLU A 45 16.22 -3.72 -0.49
N ALA A 46 15.14 -3.03 -0.85
CA ALA A 46 14.67 -1.84 -0.15
C ALA A 46 14.39 -2.13 1.33
N VAL A 47 13.71 -3.25 1.63
CA VAL A 47 13.47 -3.69 3.02
C VAL A 47 14.77 -3.97 3.75
N ARG A 48 15.72 -4.66 3.12
CA ARG A 48 17.01 -4.97 3.73
C ARG A 48 17.79 -3.70 4.07
N THR A 49 17.85 -2.75 3.16
CA THR A 49 18.52 -1.46 3.37
C THR A 49 17.88 -0.67 4.51
N TRP A 50 16.54 -0.62 4.53
CA TRP A 50 15.81 0.02 5.60
C TRP A 50 16.08 -0.63 6.97
N LEU A 51 16.06 -1.96 7.05
CA LEU A 51 16.38 -2.70 8.29
C LEU A 51 17.77 -2.40 8.81
N GLN A 52 18.75 -2.25 7.93
CA GLN A 52 20.10 -1.83 8.32
C GLN A 52 20.10 -0.43 8.95
N GLY A 53 19.30 0.49 8.43
CA GLY A 53 19.09 1.81 9.00
C GLY A 53 18.47 1.75 10.40
N VAL A 54 17.41 0.97 10.57
CA VAL A 54 16.75 0.75 11.89
C VAL A 54 17.74 0.16 12.90
N LYS A 55 18.50 -0.86 12.51
CA LYS A 55 19.52 -1.48 13.39
C LYS A 55 20.64 -0.51 13.75
N LYS A 56 21.04 0.37 12.84
CA LYS A 56 22.05 1.40 13.10
C LYS A 56 21.55 2.46 14.07
N GLU A 57 20.31 2.88 13.94
CA GLU A 57 19.66 3.82 14.86
C GLU A 57 19.52 3.21 16.26
N HIS A 58 19.17 1.92 16.33
CA HIS A 58 18.98 1.18 17.57
C HIS A 58 20.13 0.21 17.87
N TYR A 59 21.37 0.67 17.74
CA TYR A 59 22.56 -0.20 17.88
C TYR A 59 22.68 -0.85 19.28
N GLU A 60 22.04 -0.30 20.29
CA GLU A 60 22.00 -0.88 21.64
C GLU A 60 20.93 -1.99 21.79
N ALA A 61 19.98 -2.08 20.87
CA ALA A 61 18.98 -3.13 20.87
C ALA A 61 19.58 -4.47 20.46
N ARG A 62 19.28 -5.54 21.22
CA ARG A 62 19.79 -6.89 20.91
C ARG A 62 18.99 -7.57 19.81
N HIS A 63 17.75 -7.17 19.61
CA HIS A 63 16.81 -7.83 18.71
C HIS A 63 16.01 -6.80 17.91
N VAL A 64 16.00 -6.98 16.60
CA VAL A 64 15.14 -6.26 15.66
C VAL A 64 14.46 -7.28 14.73
N PRO A 65 13.55 -8.09 15.26
CA PRO A 65 12.76 -9.01 14.46
C PRO A 65 11.94 -8.25 13.42
N TYR A 66 11.70 -8.92 12.29
CA TYR A 66 10.93 -8.30 11.21
C TYR A 66 10.14 -9.33 10.42
N ALA A 67 9.18 -8.85 9.65
CA ALA A 67 8.51 -9.60 8.60
C ALA A 67 8.17 -8.70 7.43
N MET A 68 8.01 -9.30 6.25
CA MET A 68 7.55 -8.63 5.05
C MET A 68 6.62 -9.54 4.26
N VAL A 69 5.65 -8.93 3.60
CA VAL A 69 4.78 -9.54 2.61
C VAL A 69 4.85 -8.69 1.36
N LEU A 70 5.30 -9.24 0.25
CA LEU A 70 5.56 -8.54 -0.99
C LEU A 70 4.81 -9.18 -2.17
N GLY A 71 4.59 -8.37 -3.21
CA GLY A 71 3.85 -8.76 -4.40
C GLY A 71 2.35 -8.55 -4.27
N ALA A 72 1.69 -8.14 -5.36
CA ALA A 72 0.24 -7.87 -5.36
C ALA A 72 -0.61 -9.08 -4.89
N ARG A 73 -0.09 -10.29 -5.05
CA ARG A 73 -0.71 -11.55 -4.61
C ARG A 73 -0.16 -12.10 -3.29
N SER A 74 0.67 -11.31 -2.58
CA SER A 74 1.33 -11.74 -1.33
C SER A 74 2.19 -13.01 -1.50
N ASP A 75 2.77 -13.20 -2.65
CA ASP A 75 3.48 -14.40 -3.08
C ASP A 75 4.90 -14.51 -2.50
N ARG A 76 5.45 -13.41 -2.00
CA ARG A 76 6.77 -13.37 -1.36
C ARG A 76 6.63 -12.96 0.10
N GLN A 77 7.00 -13.85 1.00
CA GLN A 77 6.91 -13.61 2.45
C GLN A 77 8.23 -14.01 3.11
N ARG A 78 8.69 -13.18 4.04
CA ARG A 78 9.86 -13.47 4.87
C ARG A 78 9.64 -12.98 6.29
N SER A 79 10.27 -13.66 7.23
CA SER A 79 10.33 -13.23 8.62
C SER A 79 11.65 -13.62 9.26
N SER A 80 12.03 -12.94 10.34
CA SER A 80 13.21 -13.24 11.13
C SER A 80 12.96 -12.93 12.59
N ASP A 81 13.38 -13.84 13.45
CA ASP A 81 13.36 -13.64 14.91
C ASP A 81 14.52 -12.76 15.41
N ASP A 82 15.53 -12.55 14.58
CA ASP A 82 16.74 -11.75 14.90
C ASP A 82 17.31 -12.06 16.29
N GLY A 83 17.50 -13.35 16.60
CA GLY A 83 18.08 -13.83 17.84
C GLY A 83 17.09 -14.00 19.00
N GLU A 84 15.83 -13.68 18.86
CA GLU A 84 14.80 -14.13 19.80
C GLU A 84 14.59 -15.65 19.69
N PRO A 85 14.00 -16.31 20.70
CA PRO A 85 13.69 -17.74 20.60
C PRO A 85 12.86 -18.06 19.36
N GLY A 86 13.15 -19.18 18.72
CA GLY A 86 12.57 -19.57 17.43
C GLY A 86 11.04 -19.51 17.40
N GLY A 87 10.49 -18.73 16.44
CA GLY A 87 9.06 -18.56 16.23
C GLY A 87 8.35 -17.58 17.17
N THR A 88 9.09 -16.90 18.06
CA THR A 88 8.47 -16.01 19.05
C THR A 88 8.33 -14.57 18.61
N ALA A 89 8.94 -14.17 17.52
CA ALA A 89 8.98 -12.78 17.06
C ALA A 89 8.64 -12.62 15.58
N GLY A 90 9.41 -13.18 14.68
CA GLY A 90 9.23 -13.00 13.24
C GLY A 90 7.88 -13.53 12.73
N SER A 91 7.49 -14.74 13.12
CA SER A 91 6.19 -15.31 12.74
C SER A 91 5.01 -14.52 13.30
N PRO A 92 4.97 -14.10 14.57
CA PRO A 92 3.91 -13.21 15.07
C PRO A 92 3.78 -11.90 14.33
N ILE A 93 4.90 -11.28 13.93
CA ILE A 93 4.91 -10.06 13.11
C ILE A 93 4.32 -10.35 11.71
N LEU A 94 4.73 -11.44 11.08
CA LEU A 94 4.20 -11.86 9.77
C LEU A 94 2.69 -12.08 9.81
N GLU A 95 2.21 -12.81 10.82
CA GLU A 95 0.78 -13.06 10.98
C GLU A 95 -0.03 -11.77 11.24
N ALA A 96 0.55 -10.76 11.90
CA ALA A 96 -0.09 -9.47 12.08
C ALA A 96 -0.31 -8.74 10.74
N ILE A 97 0.63 -8.83 9.80
CA ILE A 97 0.47 -8.28 8.44
C ILE A 97 -0.61 -9.05 7.68
N LYS A 98 -0.54 -10.38 7.69
CA LYS A 98 -1.47 -11.28 6.98
C LYS A 98 -2.91 -11.13 7.50
N ALA A 99 -3.10 -11.04 8.81
CA ALA A 99 -4.42 -10.85 9.42
C ALA A 99 -5.12 -9.57 8.97
N ARG A 100 -4.36 -8.57 8.51
CA ARG A 100 -4.88 -7.32 7.95
C ARG A 100 -5.04 -7.34 6.43
N ASN A 101 -4.80 -8.49 5.80
CA ASN A 101 -4.84 -8.67 4.34
C ASN A 101 -3.98 -7.63 3.59
N MET A 102 -2.84 -7.27 4.16
CA MET A 102 -1.91 -6.32 3.56
C MET A 102 -0.80 -7.02 2.80
N THR A 103 -0.34 -6.38 1.73
CA THR A 103 0.86 -6.77 1.00
C THR A 103 1.70 -5.53 0.66
N ASN A 104 2.88 -5.73 0.08
CA ASN A 104 3.87 -4.67 -0.14
C ASN A 104 4.12 -3.88 1.15
N THR A 105 4.26 -4.61 2.26
CA THR A 105 4.34 -4.09 3.61
C THR A 105 5.45 -4.81 4.37
N ALA A 106 6.29 -4.05 5.06
CA ALA A 106 7.29 -4.58 5.98
C ALA A 106 7.11 -3.97 7.37
N VAL A 107 7.34 -4.77 8.39
CA VAL A 107 7.29 -4.37 9.81
C VAL A 107 8.56 -4.83 10.50
N ALA A 108 9.19 -3.93 11.23
CA ALA A 108 10.29 -4.25 12.15
C ALA A 108 9.89 -3.83 13.57
N VAL A 109 10.23 -4.65 14.54
CA VAL A 109 9.98 -4.35 15.95
C VAL A 109 11.29 -4.39 16.71
N VAL A 110 11.72 -3.23 17.20
CA VAL A 110 12.92 -3.09 18.03
C VAL A 110 12.55 -3.39 19.48
N ARG A 111 13.27 -4.29 20.12
CA ARG A 111 13.04 -4.62 21.53
C ARG A 111 14.20 -4.21 22.42
N TYR A 112 13.86 -3.51 23.52
CA TYR A 112 14.73 -3.28 24.66
C TYR A 112 14.22 -4.08 25.86
N PHE A 113 15.05 -4.97 26.39
CA PHE A 113 14.71 -5.82 27.52
C PHE A 113 14.59 -5.01 28.81
N GLY A 114 13.53 -5.23 29.57
CA GLY A 114 13.24 -4.49 30.82
C GLY A 114 13.64 -5.20 32.11
N GLY A 115 14.43 -6.28 32.03
CA GLY A 115 14.87 -7.05 33.20
C GLY A 115 13.89 -8.16 33.65
N ILE A 116 12.68 -8.20 33.09
CA ILE A 116 11.67 -9.22 33.38
C ILE A 116 11.45 -10.09 32.15
N LYS A 117 11.63 -11.41 32.28
CA LYS A 117 11.41 -12.34 31.18
C LYS A 117 9.91 -12.50 30.89
N LEU A 118 9.54 -12.35 29.62
CA LEU A 118 8.15 -12.52 29.16
C LEU A 118 7.78 -13.99 28.93
N GLY A 119 8.77 -14.86 28.72
CA GLY A 119 8.57 -16.22 28.25
C GLY A 119 8.14 -16.29 26.78
N ALA A 120 8.14 -17.48 26.20
CA ALA A 120 7.81 -17.68 24.78
C ALA A 120 6.41 -17.18 24.42
N GLY A 121 5.39 -17.55 25.20
CA GLY A 121 4.02 -17.08 24.98
C GLY A 121 3.85 -15.56 25.16
N GLY A 122 4.58 -14.96 26.12
CA GLY A 122 4.60 -13.52 26.34
C GLY A 122 5.25 -12.77 25.17
N LEU A 123 6.36 -13.30 24.63
CA LEU A 123 7.03 -12.74 23.45
C LEU A 123 6.13 -12.78 22.20
N ILE A 124 5.50 -13.90 21.91
CA ILE A 124 4.57 -14.06 20.80
C ILE A 124 3.48 -13.00 20.86
N ARG A 125 2.83 -12.84 22.01
CA ARG A 125 1.78 -11.83 22.20
C ARG A 125 2.32 -10.40 22.09
N ALA A 126 3.49 -10.12 22.66
CA ALA A 126 4.08 -8.79 22.62
C ALA A 126 4.47 -8.35 21.21
N TYR A 127 5.12 -9.22 20.44
CA TYR A 127 5.48 -8.92 19.06
C TYR A 127 4.27 -8.79 18.14
N ALA A 128 3.27 -9.67 18.27
CA ALA A 128 2.03 -9.57 17.53
C ALA A 128 1.29 -8.25 17.82
N HIS A 129 1.20 -7.88 19.09
CA HIS A 129 0.53 -6.65 19.51
C HIS A 129 1.28 -5.40 19.05
N ALA A 130 2.59 -5.33 19.24
CA ALA A 130 3.41 -4.21 18.80
C ALA A 130 3.34 -4.02 17.29
N ALA A 131 3.47 -5.09 16.51
CA ALA A 131 3.33 -5.06 15.06
C ALA A 131 1.94 -4.56 14.64
N GLY A 132 0.89 -5.03 15.29
CA GLY A 132 -0.48 -4.57 15.10
C GLY A 132 -0.64 -3.07 15.32
N LEU A 133 -0.10 -2.54 16.41
CA LEU A 133 -0.14 -1.10 16.70
C LEU A 133 0.57 -0.28 15.62
N GLY A 134 1.73 -0.73 15.14
CA GLY A 134 2.47 -0.06 14.07
C GLY A 134 1.68 -0.04 12.76
N LEU A 135 1.08 -1.17 12.39
CA LEU A 135 0.25 -1.29 11.19
C LEU A 135 -1.04 -0.45 11.28
N ASP A 136 -1.68 -0.44 12.44
CA ASP A 136 -2.94 0.29 12.65
C ASP A 136 -2.75 1.80 12.69
N ALA A 137 -1.57 2.26 13.10
CA ALA A 137 -1.20 3.68 13.10
C ALA A 137 -0.91 4.22 11.69
N ALA A 138 -0.53 3.37 10.75
CA ALA A 138 -0.28 3.76 9.36
C ALA A 138 -1.61 3.92 8.60
N ALA A 139 -1.70 4.96 7.77
CA ALA A 139 -2.84 5.13 6.88
C ALA A 139 -2.84 4.02 5.82
N LYS A 140 -4.01 3.49 5.51
CA LYS A 140 -4.21 2.39 4.57
C LYS A 140 -4.67 2.93 3.22
N ILE A 141 -4.17 2.31 2.16
CA ILE A 141 -4.60 2.58 0.79
C ILE A 141 -4.96 1.28 0.09
N ARG A 142 -5.90 1.39 -0.85
CA ARG A 142 -6.22 0.34 -1.79
C ARG A 142 -5.55 0.63 -3.11
N MET A 143 -4.66 -0.26 -3.54
CA MET A 143 -4.07 -0.21 -4.87
C MET A 143 -5.01 -0.92 -5.83
N THR A 144 -5.63 -0.14 -6.72
CA THR A 144 -6.68 -0.61 -7.63
C THR A 144 -6.17 -0.55 -9.07
N PRO A 145 -6.30 -1.64 -9.85
CA PRO A 145 -5.90 -1.63 -11.26
C PRO A 145 -6.92 -0.85 -12.08
N LEU A 146 -6.51 0.30 -12.60
CA LEU A 146 -7.30 1.18 -13.45
C LEU A 146 -6.60 1.40 -14.79
N ARG A 147 -7.37 1.74 -15.83
CA ARG A 147 -6.85 2.15 -17.14
C ARG A 147 -7.16 3.61 -17.39
N PRO A 148 -6.17 4.40 -17.81
CA PRO A 148 -6.44 5.76 -18.27
C PRO A 148 -7.20 5.73 -19.60
N LEU A 149 -8.34 6.38 -19.63
CA LEU A 149 -9.07 6.73 -20.84
C LEU A 149 -8.86 8.22 -21.11
N TYR A 150 -8.14 8.55 -22.16
CA TYR A 150 -7.95 9.91 -22.61
C TYR A 150 -9.12 10.30 -23.50
N VAL A 151 -9.88 11.30 -23.08
CA VAL A 151 -11.08 11.81 -23.76
C VAL A 151 -10.81 13.21 -24.27
N GLN A 152 -10.77 13.40 -25.58
CA GLN A 152 -10.64 14.72 -26.19
C GLN A 152 -12.00 15.25 -26.63
N ILE A 153 -12.33 16.44 -26.18
CA ILE A 153 -13.60 17.13 -26.47
C ILE A 153 -13.37 18.62 -26.75
N ASP A 154 -14.29 19.23 -27.48
CA ASP A 154 -14.31 20.65 -27.64
C ASP A 154 -14.79 21.35 -26.36
N TYR A 155 -14.41 22.61 -26.16
CA TYR A 155 -14.71 23.38 -24.95
C TYR A 155 -16.21 23.51 -24.66
N ASP A 156 -17.06 23.57 -25.67
CA ASP A 156 -18.52 23.66 -25.53
C ASP A 156 -19.15 22.41 -24.89
N LEU A 157 -18.45 21.28 -24.92
CA LEU A 157 -18.88 20.00 -24.34
C LEU A 157 -18.35 19.76 -22.93
N LEU A 158 -17.40 20.57 -22.47
CA LEU A 158 -16.71 20.34 -21.20
C LEU A 158 -17.67 20.26 -20.00
N ALA A 159 -18.58 21.23 -19.87
CA ALA A 159 -19.49 21.27 -18.73
C ALA A 159 -20.41 20.04 -18.67
N ALA A 160 -20.85 19.54 -19.81
CA ALA A 160 -21.67 18.32 -19.89
C ALA A 160 -20.86 17.08 -19.53
N ALA A 161 -19.62 16.96 -20.02
CA ALA A 161 -18.73 15.85 -19.69
C ALA A 161 -18.36 15.84 -18.20
N GLU A 162 -18.01 16.98 -17.62
CA GLU A 162 -17.70 17.09 -16.18
C GLU A 162 -18.90 16.73 -15.30
N ARG A 163 -20.12 17.10 -15.70
CA ARG A 163 -21.34 16.70 -15.00
C ARG A 163 -21.48 15.19 -15.00
N TYR A 164 -21.37 14.56 -16.17
CA TYR A 164 -21.44 13.11 -16.29
C TYR A 164 -20.39 12.40 -15.43
N ILE A 165 -19.13 12.83 -15.50
CA ILE A 165 -18.00 12.28 -14.74
C ILE A 165 -18.30 12.31 -13.24
N ARG A 166 -18.82 13.44 -12.73
CA ARG A 166 -19.18 13.62 -11.33
C ARG A 166 -20.37 12.74 -10.92
N GLU A 167 -21.42 12.68 -11.73
CA GLU A 167 -22.62 11.88 -11.46
C GLU A 167 -22.31 10.38 -11.50
N ALA A 168 -21.44 9.94 -12.41
CA ALA A 168 -20.97 8.57 -12.54
C ALA A 168 -19.83 8.22 -11.55
N SER A 169 -19.36 9.17 -10.74
CA SER A 169 -18.25 9.00 -9.80
C SER A 169 -16.97 8.48 -10.45
N VAL A 170 -16.69 8.90 -11.69
CA VAL A 170 -15.46 8.54 -12.41
C VAL A 170 -14.32 9.40 -11.91
N GLN A 171 -13.19 8.76 -11.59
CA GLN A 171 -12.00 9.47 -11.14
C GLN A 171 -11.31 10.17 -12.32
N THR A 172 -11.07 11.47 -12.18
CA THR A 172 -10.25 12.25 -13.12
C THR A 172 -8.85 12.42 -12.54
N GLU A 173 -7.83 12.03 -13.29
CA GLU A 173 -6.44 12.24 -12.93
C GLU A 173 -5.97 13.62 -13.32
N GLU A 174 -6.29 14.06 -14.54
CA GLU A 174 -5.85 15.34 -15.09
C GLU A 174 -6.87 15.87 -16.10
N THR A 175 -6.95 17.20 -16.19
CA THR A 175 -7.60 17.91 -17.28
C THR A 175 -6.59 18.84 -17.93
N SER A 176 -6.29 18.62 -19.20
CA SER A 176 -5.37 19.45 -19.99
C SER A 176 -6.13 20.33 -20.97
N TYR A 177 -5.75 21.59 -21.02
CA TYR A 177 -6.38 22.64 -21.83
C TYR A 177 -5.40 23.07 -22.93
N ALA A 178 -5.76 22.80 -24.19
CA ALA A 178 -5.04 23.21 -25.38
C ALA A 178 -6.06 23.64 -26.43
N ASP A 179 -5.84 23.34 -27.72
CA ASP A 179 -6.84 23.58 -28.79
C ASP A 179 -8.15 22.84 -28.55
N VAL A 180 -8.05 21.68 -27.87
CA VAL A 180 -9.16 20.89 -27.34
C VAL A 180 -8.89 20.57 -25.87
N VAL A 181 -9.93 20.18 -25.15
CA VAL A 181 -9.79 19.70 -23.77
C VAL A 181 -9.52 18.21 -23.77
N THR A 182 -8.50 17.77 -23.03
CA THR A 182 -8.22 16.35 -22.81
C THR A 182 -8.46 16.00 -21.35
N LEU A 183 -9.41 15.12 -21.10
CA LEU A 183 -9.71 14.57 -19.78
C LEU A 183 -9.00 13.20 -19.68
N THR A 184 -8.20 13.01 -18.63
CA THR A 184 -7.61 11.70 -18.30
C THR A 184 -8.46 11.06 -17.20
N LEU A 185 -9.27 10.08 -17.58
CA LEU A 185 -10.18 9.37 -16.70
C LEU A 185 -9.56 8.03 -16.30
N LEU A 186 -9.58 7.71 -15.00
CA LEU A 186 -9.10 6.43 -14.49
C LEU A 186 -10.29 5.49 -14.27
N ILE A 187 -10.37 4.44 -15.08
CA ILE A 187 -11.56 3.58 -15.18
C ILE A 187 -11.16 2.11 -14.98
N PRO A 188 -11.93 1.33 -14.20
CA PRO A 188 -11.81 -0.13 -14.19
C PRO A 188 -11.97 -0.68 -15.61
N THR A 189 -11.15 -1.66 -15.99
CA THR A 189 -11.15 -2.18 -17.37
C THR A 189 -12.53 -2.66 -17.84
N GLY A 190 -13.32 -3.23 -16.95
CA GLY A 190 -14.68 -3.70 -17.26
C GLY A 190 -15.71 -2.60 -17.55
N ASP A 191 -15.45 -1.37 -17.11
CA ASP A 191 -16.40 -0.24 -17.22
C ASP A 191 -16.07 0.72 -18.36
N ILE A 192 -14.96 0.50 -19.07
CA ILE A 192 -14.48 1.39 -20.15
C ILE A 192 -15.53 1.57 -21.23
N GLU A 193 -16.09 0.49 -21.74
CA GLU A 193 -17.11 0.56 -22.81
C GLU A 193 -18.37 1.30 -22.36
N LEU A 194 -18.77 1.14 -21.11
CA LEU A 194 -19.92 1.83 -20.52
C LEU A 194 -19.73 3.34 -20.57
N HIS A 195 -18.61 3.81 -20.04
CA HIS A 195 -18.30 5.25 -19.99
C HIS A 195 -18.02 5.84 -21.38
N GLN A 196 -17.39 5.09 -22.24
CA GLN A 196 -17.12 5.49 -23.62
C GLN A 196 -18.42 5.68 -24.42
N ARG A 197 -19.39 4.77 -24.28
CA ARG A 197 -20.71 4.91 -24.90
C ARG A 197 -21.44 6.15 -24.37
N ALA A 198 -21.51 6.31 -23.05
CA ALA A 198 -22.21 7.43 -22.43
C ALA A 198 -21.61 8.78 -22.89
N LEU A 199 -20.30 8.90 -22.92
CA LEU A 199 -19.63 10.12 -23.41
C LEU A 199 -19.81 10.33 -24.92
N THR A 200 -19.85 9.25 -25.70
CA THR A 200 -20.13 9.35 -27.16
C THR A 200 -21.54 9.88 -27.41
N ASP A 201 -22.54 9.35 -26.69
CA ASP A 201 -23.93 9.79 -26.80
C ASP A 201 -24.07 11.26 -26.37
N LEU A 202 -23.48 11.61 -25.23
CA LEU A 202 -23.51 12.98 -24.66
C LEU A 202 -22.87 14.02 -25.60
N THR A 203 -21.84 13.61 -26.34
CA THR A 203 -21.08 14.49 -27.26
C THR A 203 -21.55 14.40 -28.72
N ALA A 204 -22.63 13.64 -28.98
CA ALA A 204 -23.13 13.35 -30.33
C ALA A 204 -22.00 12.82 -31.26
N GLY A 205 -21.14 11.96 -30.74
CA GLY A 205 -20.03 11.36 -31.46
C GLY A 205 -18.81 12.27 -31.68
N ARG A 206 -18.75 13.44 -31.08
CA ARG A 206 -17.64 14.40 -31.24
C ARG A 206 -16.44 14.08 -30.37
N ALA A 207 -16.60 13.29 -29.28
CA ALA A 207 -15.50 12.87 -28.44
C ALA A 207 -14.53 11.92 -29.17
N ARG A 208 -13.25 12.08 -28.91
CA ARG A 208 -12.20 11.18 -29.38
C ARG A 208 -11.53 10.50 -28.20
N TYR A 209 -11.14 9.23 -28.37
CA TYR A 209 -10.65 8.41 -27.30
C TYR A 209 -9.30 7.79 -27.60
N ARG A 210 -8.47 7.68 -26.57
CA ARG A 210 -7.26 6.86 -26.56
C ARG A 210 -7.21 6.12 -25.24
N LEU A 211 -6.91 4.83 -25.27
CA LEU A 211 -6.83 3.99 -24.09
C LEU A 211 -5.36 3.75 -23.72
N GLY A 212 -5.01 4.02 -22.46
CA GLY A 212 -3.68 3.76 -21.93
C GLY A 212 -3.52 2.33 -21.39
N ALA A 213 -2.33 2.00 -20.90
CA ALA A 213 -2.05 0.74 -20.25
C ALA A 213 -2.66 0.69 -18.84
N GLN A 214 -3.11 -0.50 -18.42
CA GLN A 214 -3.57 -0.71 -17.04
C GLN A 214 -2.42 -0.54 -16.06
N ARG A 215 -2.70 0.13 -14.93
CA ARG A 215 -1.74 0.35 -13.85
C ARG A 215 -2.43 0.43 -12.51
N TYR A 216 -1.66 0.23 -11.44
CA TYR A 216 -2.17 0.44 -10.09
C TYR A 216 -2.31 1.92 -9.78
N VAL A 217 -3.43 2.28 -9.17
CA VAL A 217 -3.72 3.63 -8.68
C VAL A 217 -4.10 3.53 -7.19
N ALA A 218 -3.49 4.39 -6.39
CA ALA A 218 -3.78 4.46 -4.96
C ALA A 218 -5.15 5.13 -4.73
N VAL A 219 -6.03 4.42 -4.02
CA VAL A 219 -7.33 4.92 -3.61
C VAL A 219 -7.36 4.89 -2.08
N PRO A 220 -7.54 6.04 -1.40
CA PRO A 220 -7.66 6.05 0.06
C PRO A 220 -8.80 5.15 0.52
N LEU A 221 -8.56 4.39 1.60
CA LEU A 221 -9.62 3.69 2.30
C LEU A 221 -10.29 4.68 3.26
N ALA A 222 -11.61 4.77 3.16
CA ALA A 222 -12.42 5.62 4.03
C ALA A 222 -12.42 5.11 5.48
#